data_30f439cc408f76c3aef129323c90558d
#
_entry.id   30f439cc408f76c3aef129323c90558d
#
_cell.length_a   1.000
_cell.length_b   1.000
_cell.length_c   1.000
_cell.angle_alpha   90.00
_cell.angle_beta   90.00
_cell.angle_gamma   90.00
#
_symmetry.space_group_name_H-M   'P 1'
#
loop_
_entity.id
_entity.type
_entity.pdbx_description
1 polymer ?
#
loop_
_entity_poly.entity_id
_entity_poly.type
_entity_poly.pdbx_seq_one_letter_code
_entity_poly.pdbx_strand_id
1 'polypeptide(L)'
;MSLSYKVKGLDKFIRSAENKGRRASSAVDKELNRSSLRVERSAKKGAPWDTGWLSENIYSSKASRLGYKVISPAEYSVYVELGTRKMTAQPFMEPALKEEHPKLMNNLNKMFRK
;
A
#
# COMPACT_ATOMS: atom_id res chain seq x y z
N MET A 1 -5.09 -17.13 6.18
CA MET A 1 -5.45 -16.07 5.22
C MET A 1 -4.63 -14.83 5.47
N SER A 2 -4.02 -14.29 4.45
CA SER A 2 -3.31 -13.03 4.55
C SER A 2 -4.18 -11.90 4.01
N LEU A 3 -3.87 -10.68 4.41
CA LEU A 3 -4.56 -9.48 3.94
C LEU A 3 -3.62 -8.67 3.07
N SER A 4 -4.06 -8.31 1.86
CA SER A 4 -3.29 -7.46 0.97
C SER A 4 -4.21 -6.49 0.23
N TYR A 5 -3.66 -5.34 -0.15
CA TYR A 5 -4.39 -4.32 -0.88
C TYR A 5 -3.60 -3.85 -2.10
N LYS A 6 -4.33 -3.51 -3.14
CA LYS A 6 -3.78 -2.84 -4.33
C LYS A 6 -4.41 -1.46 -4.45
N VAL A 7 -3.63 -0.48 -4.86
CA VAL A 7 -4.14 0.86 -5.12
C VAL A 7 -4.74 0.88 -6.52
N LYS A 8 -5.99 1.29 -6.62
CA LYS A 8 -6.69 1.44 -7.90
C LYS A 8 -6.48 2.86 -8.45
N GLY A 9 -6.60 3.00 -9.76
CA GLY A 9 -6.50 4.32 -10.41
C GLY A 9 -5.12 4.70 -10.88
N LEU A 10 -4.16 3.77 -10.81
CA LEU A 10 -2.80 4.02 -11.25
C LEU A 10 -2.54 3.69 -12.72
N ASP A 11 -3.45 3.00 -13.39
CA ASP A 11 -3.26 2.55 -14.77
C ASP A 11 -2.92 3.69 -15.73
N LYS A 12 -3.58 4.82 -15.56
CA LYS A 12 -3.35 6.03 -16.34
C LYS A 12 -1.89 6.49 -16.22
N PHE A 13 -1.35 6.52 -15.01
CA PHE A 13 0.03 6.94 -14.77
C PHE A 13 1.02 5.91 -15.30
N ILE A 14 0.72 4.63 -15.14
CA ILE A 14 1.54 3.54 -15.63
C ILE A 14 1.66 3.60 -17.16
N ARG A 15 0.53 3.78 -17.86
CA ARG A 15 0.52 3.92 -19.31
C ARG A 15 1.30 5.15 -19.76
N SER A 16 1.12 6.27 -19.08
CA SER A 16 1.87 7.50 -19.41
C SER A 16 3.37 7.30 -19.23
N ALA A 17 3.75 6.60 -18.16
CA ALA A 17 5.16 6.31 -17.90
C ALA A 17 5.75 5.40 -18.98
N GLU A 18 5.03 4.34 -19.35
CA GLU A 18 5.48 3.42 -20.39
C GLU A 18 5.64 4.12 -21.74
N ASN A 19 4.72 5.01 -22.08
CA ASN A 19 4.77 5.78 -23.32
C ASN A 19 5.93 6.79 -23.34
N LYS A 20 6.36 7.29 -22.20
CA LYS A 20 7.45 8.27 -22.10
C LYS A 20 8.84 7.65 -21.99
N GLY A 21 8.93 6.33 -21.82
CA GLY A 21 10.18 5.60 -21.85
C GLY A 21 10.74 5.22 -20.48
N ARG A 22 11.99 4.76 -20.49
CA ARG A 22 12.63 4.17 -19.30
C ARG A 22 12.74 5.10 -18.11
N ARG A 23 13.09 6.37 -18.34
CA ARG A 23 13.26 7.33 -17.23
C ARG A 23 11.95 7.56 -16.50
N ALA A 24 10.86 7.73 -17.26
CA ALA A 24 9.56 7.94 -16.67
C ALA A 24 9.09 6.69 -15.94
N SER A 25 9.26 5.51 -16.54
CA SER A 25 8.90 4.24 -15.91
C SER A 25 9.68 4.02 -14.62
N SER A 26 10.98 4.30 -14.63
CA SER A 26 11.83 4.16 -13.45
C SER A 26 11.42 5.13 -12.34
N ALA A 27 11.09 6.37 -12.69
CA ALA A 27 10.64 7.36 -11.71
C ALA A 27 9.32 6.95 -11.05
N VAL A 28 8.36 6.46 -11.85
CA VAL A 28 7.09 5.97 -11.33
C VAL A 28 7.31 4.75 -10.45
N ASP A 29 8.16 3.82 -10.87
CA ASP A 29 8.46 2.63 -10.08
C ASP A 29 9.04 3.00 -8.71
N LYS A 30 9.97 3.94 -8.66
CA LYS A 30 10.55 4.42 -7.40
C LYS A 30 9.50 5.04 -6.49
N GLU A 31 8.59 5.85 -7.06
CA GLU A 31 7.53 6.45 -6.26
C GLU A 31 6.55 5.42 -5.73
N LEU A 32 6.19 4.42 -6.55
CA LEU A 32 5.34 3.33 -6.09
C LEU A 32 5.99 2.54 -4.96
N ASN A 33 7.30 2.30 -5.06
CA ASN A 33 8.05 1.65 -4.00
C ASN A 33 8.02 2.46 -2.70
N ARG A 34 8.28 3.77 -2.80
CA ARG A 34 8.22 4.66 -1.64
C ARG A 34 6.81 4.67 -1.03
N SER A 35 5.80 4.70 -1.89
CA SER A 35 4.40 4.67 -1.45
C SER A 35 4.09 3.39 -0.68
N SER A 36 4.52 2.23 -1.21
CA SER A 36 4.29 0.96 -0.53
C SER A 36 4.97 0.91 0.84
N LEU A 37 6.17 1.49 0.95
CA LEU A 37 6.89 1.57 2.23
C LEU A 37 6.18 2.51 3.21
N ARG A 38 5.60 3.61 2.73
CA ARG A 38 4.81 4.50 3.58
C ARG A 38 3.55 3.81 4.10
N VAL A 39 2.86 3.04 3.23
CA VAL A 39 1.69 2.26 3.64
C VAL A 39 2.09 1.22 4.68
N GLU A 40 3.20 0.51 4.44
CA GLU A 40 3.72 -0.47 5.40
C GLU A 40 3.94 0.17 6.77
N ARG A 41 4.59 1.32 6.79
CA ARG A 41 4.85 2.06 8.05
C ARG A 41 3.56 2.46 8.75
N SER A 42 2.62 3.03 8.01
CA SER A 42 1.35 3.46 8.59
C SER A 42 0.53 2.29 9.10
N ALA A 43 0.52 1.17 8.36
CA ALA A 43 -0.17 -0.03 8.78
C ALA A 43 0.42 -0.62 10.05
N LYS A 44 1.76 -0.62 10.16
CA LYS A 44 2.44 -1.08 11.37
C LYS A 44 2.09 -0.23 12.58
N LYS A 45 2.00 1.08 12.41
CA LYS A 45 1.62 1.99 13.49
C LYS A 45 0.18 1.80 13.93
N GLY A 46 -0.70 1.49 12.99
CA GLY A 46 -2.12 1.33 13.26
C GLY A 46 -2.54 -0.07 13.70
N ALA A 47 -1.64 -1.05 13.57
CA ALA A 47 -1.95 -2.43 13.94
C ALA A 47 -2.16 -2.57 15.44
N PRO A 48 -3.19 -3.35 15.88
CA PRO A 48 -3.41 -3.58 17.31
C PRO A 48 -2.20 -4.21 18.00
N TRP A 49 -2.02 -3.87 19.24
CA TRP A 49 -0.77 -4.11 19.99
C TRP A 49 -0.81 -5.29 20.95
N ASP A 50 -1.38 -6.43 20.59
CA ASP A 50 -1.46 -7.55 21.54
C ASP A 50 -0.11 -8.22 21.78
N THR A 51 0.59 -8.61 20.71
CA THR A 51 1.89 -9.29 20.84
C THR A 51 2.99 -8.65 20.02
N GLY A 52 2.65 -7.64 19.23
CA GLY A 52 3.58 -7.04 18.29
C GLY A 52 3.77 -7.85 17.01
N TRP A 53 3.32 -9.10 16.98
CA TRP A 53 3.54 -9.99 15.83
C TRP A 53 2.90 -9.45 14.55
N LEU A 54 1.67 -8.95 14.65
CA LEU A 54 0.96 -8.39 13.50
C LEU A 54 1.71 -7.20 12.92
N SER A 55 2.09 -6.26 13.78
CA SER A 55 2.82 -5.08 13.37
C SER A 55 4.18 -5.41 12.75
N GLU A 56 4.93 -6.29 13.39
CA GLU A 56 6.28 -6.62 12.97
C GLU A 56 6.35 -7.34 11.62
N ASN A 57 5.30 -8.04 11.24
CA ASN A 57 5.32 -8.90 10.05
C ASN A 57 4.63 -8.31 8.83
N ILE A 58 4.09 -7.10 8.90
CA ILE A 58 3.57 -6.41 7.72
C ILE A 58 4.75 -6.02 6.84
N TYR A 59 4.63 -6.30 5.53
CA TYR A 59 5.70 -5.98 4.60
C TYR A 59 5.17 -5.57 3.24
N SER A 60 5.99 -4.82 2.49
CA SER A 60 5.69 -4.49 1.10
C SER A 60 6.45 -5.44 0.19
N SER A 61 5.88 -5.70 -0.98
CA SER A 61 6.46 -6.61 -1.96
C SER A 61 6.16 -6.12 -3.37
N LYS A 62 7.09 -6.34 -4.29
CA LYS A 62 6.84 -6.04 -5.69
C LYS A 62 5.92 -7.10 -6.27
N ALA A 63 4.77 -6.69 -6.77
CA ALA A 63 3.76 -7.60 -7.30
C ALA A 63 3.93 -7.85 -8.80
N SER A 64 4.36 -6.83 -9.53
CA SER A 64 4.55 -6.88 -10.97
C SER A 64 5.39 -5.69 -11.39
N ARG A 65 5.66 -5.56 -12.70
CA ARG A 65 6.29 -4.36 -13.23
C ARG A 65 5.39 -3.17 -12.91
N LEU A 66 5.95 -2.15 -12.27
CA LEU A 66 5.21 -0.95 -11.84
C LEU A 66 4.02 -1.29 -10.94
N GLY A 67 4.19 -2.32 -10.09
CA GLY A 67 3.15 -2.69 -9.14
C GLY A 67 3.75 -3.17 -7.83
N TYR A 68 3.21 -2.68 -6.72
CA TYR A 68 3.60 -3.07 -5.38
C TYR A 68 2.37 -3.41 -4.55
N LYS A 69 2.55 -4.22 -3.54
CA LYS A 69 1.50 -4.57 -2.60
C LYS A 69 2.04 -4.57 -1.18
N VAL A 70 1.17 -4.30 -0.22
CA VAL A 70 1.52 -4.39 1.20
C VAL A 70 0.72 -5.55 1.77
N ILE A 71 1.40 -6.43 2.47
CA ILE A 71 0.85 -7.71 2.93
C ILE A 71 0.93 -7.80 4.45
N SER A 72 -0.17 -8.20 5.07
CA SER A 72 -0.17 -8.64 6.46
C SER A 72 -0.35 -10.16 6.44
N PRO A 73 0.70 -10.94 6.72
CA PRO A 73 0.65 -12.39 6.54
C PRO A 73 -0.06 -13.15 7.66
N ALA A 74 -0.35 -12.49 8.78
CA ALA A 74 -1.04 -13.13 9.90
C ALA A 74 -2.41 -13.65 9.47
N GLU A 75 -2.71 -14.88 9.83
CA GLU A 75 -4.00 -15.48 9.48
C GLU A 75 -5.18 -14.72 10.06
N TYR A 76 -5.00 -14.07 11.19
CA TYR A 76 -6.06 -13.32 11.85
C TYR A 76 -6.19 -11.86 11.34
N SER A 77 -5.34 -11.43 10.38
CA SER A 77 -5.35 -10.06 9.85
C SER A 77 -6.71 -9.63 9.33
N VAL A 78 -7.39 -10.50 8.60
CA VAL A 78 -8.71 -10.20 8.03
C VAL A 78 -9.73 -9.94 9.14
N TYR A 79 -9.67 -10.74 10.21
CA TYR A 79 -10.60 -10.59 11.34
C TYR A 79 -10.35 -9.30 12.11
N VAL A 80 -9.09 -8.91 12.25
CA VAL A 80 -8.73 -7.63 12.88
C VAL A 80 -9.24 -6.47 12.05
N GLU A 81 -9.01 -6.53 10.74
CA GLU A 81 -9.40 -5.45 9.83
C GLU A 81 -10.93 -5.28 9.77
N LEU A 82 -11.66 -6.36 9.62
CA LEU A 82 -13.10 -6.34 9.35
C LEU A 82 -13.97 -6.61 10.58
N GLY A 83 -13.37 -7.15 11.65
CA GLY A 83 -14.13 -7.54 12.84
C GLY A 83 -14.82 -8.88 12.68
N THR A 84 -15.38 -9.37 13.77
CA THR A 84 -16.15 -10.61 13.84
C THR A 84 -17.38 -10.37 14.69
N ARG A 85 -18.23 -11.40 14.87
CA ARG A 85 -19.38 -11.31 15.78
C ARG A 85 -18.97 -10.95 17.21
N LYS A 86 -17.80 -11.40 17.64
CA LYS A 86 -17.31 -11.23 19.02
C LYS A 86 -16.29 -10.14 19.18
N MET A 87 -15.81 -9.56 18.08
CA MET A 87 -14.72 -8.59 18.10
C MET A 87 -15.03 -7.41 17.19
N THR A 88 -14.92 -6.21 17.74
CA THR A 88 -15.05 -4.99 16.95
C THR A 88 -13.89 -4.86 15.97
N ALA A 89 -14.18 -4.41 14.76
CA ALA A 89 -13.14 -4.15 13.76
C ALA A 89 -12.12 -3.13 14.27
N GLN A 90 -10.85 -3.41 14.01
CA GLN A 90 -9.74 -2.50 14.32
C GLN A 90 -8.90 -2.34 13.05
N PRO A 91 -9.40 -1.58 12.04
CA PRO A 91 -8.72 -1.47 10.75
C PRO A 91 -7.34 -0.86 10.88
N PHE A 92 -6.38 -1.42 10.17
CA PHE A 92 -5.01 -0.92 10.14
C PHE A 92 -4.47 -0.77 8.71
N MET A 93 -4.97 -1.57 7.76
CA MET A 93 -4.54 -1.50 6.36
C MET A 93 -5.32 -0.45 5.58
N GLU A 94 -6.64 -0.43 5.70
CA GLU A 94 -7.47 0.52 4.98
C GLU A 94 -7.17 1.98 5.36
N PRO A 95 -7.05 2.34 6.65
CA PRO A 95 -6.66 3.71 7.00
C PRO A 95 -5.30 4.10 6.45
N ALA A 96 -4.34 3.17 6.44
CA ALA A 96 -3.01 3.43 5.88
C ALA A 96 -3.09 3.74 4.39
N LEU A 97 -3.90 3.00 3.64
CA LEU A 97 -4.11 3.23 2.22
C LEU A 97 -4.82 4.54 1.95
N LYS A 98 -5.85 4.86 2.74
CA LYS A 98 -6.60 6.11 2.59
C LYS A 98 -5.72 7.33 2.86
N GLU A 99 -4.83 7.24 3.83
CA GLU A 99 -3.89 8.31 4.15
C GLU A 99 -2.87 8.49 3.02
N GLU A 100 -2.39 7.40 2.45
CA GLU A 100 -1.35 7.43 1.44
C GLU A 100 -1.86 7.82 0.05
N HIS A 101 -3.10 7.45 -0.29
CA HIS A 101 -3.64 7.66 -1.63
C HIS A 101 -3.47 9.11 -2.14
N PRO A 102 -3.89 10.15 -1.39
CA PRO A 102 -3.70 11.52 -1.88
C PRO A 102 -2.22 11.91 -2.02
N LYS A 103 -1.37 11.41 -1.15
CA LYS A 103 0.07 11.70 -1.24
C LYS A 103 0.69 11.09 -2.50
N LEU A 104 0.36 9.84 -2.78
CA LEU A 104 0.84 9.15 -3.98
C LEU A 104 0.34 9.85 -5.24
N MET A 105 -0.96 10.14 -5.31
CA MET A 105 -1.54 10.79 -6.49
C MET A 105 -0.95 12.17 -6.71
N ASN A 106 -0.73 12.93 -5.64
CA ASN A 106 -0.11 14.24 -5.73
C ASN A 106 1.32 14.16 -6.27
N ASN A 107 2.09 13.20 -5.76
CA ASN A 107 3.48 13.00 -6.21
C ASN A 107 3.54 12.57 -7.67
N LEU A 108 2.65 11.67 -8.09
CA LEU A 108 2.59 11.24 -9.49
C LEU A 108 2.16 12.38 -10.40
N ASN A 109 1.20 13.19 -9.99
CA ASN A 109 0.78 14.36 -10.76
C ASN A 109 1.92 15.34 -10.96
N LYS A 110 2.75 15.56 -9.95
CA LYS A 110 3.92 16.44 -10.05
C LYS A 110 4.93 15.92 -11.06
N MET A 111 5.11 14.60 -11.14
CA MET A 111 6.03 13.99 -12.10
C MET A 111 5.62 14.24 -13.56
N PHE A 112 4.33 14.30 -13.83
CA PHE A 112 3.80 14.49 -15.18
C PHE A 112 3.38 15.93 -15.46
N ARG A 113 3.65 16.83 -14.56
CA ARG A 113 3.38 18.26 -14.75
C ARG A 113 4.42 18.87 -15.68
N LYS A 114 3.94 19.61 -16.65
CA LYS A 114 4.81 20.37 -17.56
C LYS A 114 5.21 21.70 -16.94
#